data_7246080809616291646aa8798d440949
#
_entry.id   7246080809616291646aa8798d440949
#
_cell.length_a   1.000
_cell.length_b   1.000
_cell.length_c   1.000
_cell.angle_alpha   90.00
_cell.angle_beta   90.00
_cell.angle_gamma   90.00
#
_symmetry.space_group_name_H-M   'P 1'
#
loop_
_entity.id
_entity.type
_entity.pdbx_description
1 polymer ?
#
loop_
_entity_poly.entity_id
_entity_poly.type
_entity_poly.pdbx_seq_one_letter_code
_entity_poly.pdbx_strand_id
1 'polypeptide(L)'
;ARDSPGPQARLDKRVEDARPGGLPPDDNHEVTWAWRERPARPLLAVAFGSTSVLVAASVLGMALAFAEKVPCRAGAWYSYPKQFQDACYTDIFPLYYGEGLAAGKVPYTGHPVEYPVLIGGAMQAAAWLVRSVSEVIRGREFFDVTAGLLAVCAVAGVLATARALGPDRRWAALLVALSPALILNAFVNWDLIAMALTALGIAAWAARRGVWAGIWLGLAVAAKFYPLVVFGPLLLLCLRTGQLRGFARTFAAAVCAWLAVNLPVMIAAPSGWATFYTFSKNRYADWGSIWYLFEHFNLPLLGNGQLSPLNRLSALFLAAAVAAIAVLALAAPRRPRLPQLCFLVLAAFLMTNKVWSPQYVIWLVPLAVLARPRLWPYVLWQLTEVGYFFGIWGYLIFIYRTTQGGVVTGYQGISTGWYFAVLLARFLAVALLSAYVVRDILHPERDVVRAHGSDDPAGGILDQAGDRFRIRLSPGGPWFSRAGGASAS
;
A
#
# COMPACT_ATOMS: atom_id res chain seq x y z
N ALA A 1 68.48 52.60 43.60
CA ALA A 1 67.36 51.94 44.21
C ALA A 1 66.08 52.64 43.73
N ARG A 2 65.34 51.97 42.82
CA ARG A 2 63.98 52.34 42.45
C ARG A 2 63.16 51.10 42.63
N ASP A 3 62.24 51.12 43.60
CA ASP A 3 61.32 50.09 43.89
C ASP A 3 60.28 49.96 42.76
N SER A 4 60.15 48.76 42.24
CA SER A 4 59.06 48.38 41.33
C SER A 4 57.89 47.81 42.15
N PRO A 5 56.65 48.26 41.94
CA PRO A 5 55.50 47.73 42.67
C PRO A 5 55.13 46.34 42.21
N GLY A 6 54.68 45.47 43.14
CA GLY A 6 54.38 44.05 42.98
C GLY A 6 53.11 43.77 42.20
N PRO A 7 52.88 42.53 41.91
CA PRO A 7 51.82 42.06 40.95
C PRO A 7 50.37 42.40 41.31
N GLN A 8 50.06 42.74 42.55
CA GLN A 8 48.67 42.99 42.99
C GLN A 8 48.18 44.41 42.57
N ALA A 9 49.04 45.37 42.35
CA ALA A 9 48.65 46.72 41.91
C ALA A 9 48.29 46.80 40.41
N ARG A 10 48.47 45.72 39.65
CA ARG A 10 48.07 45.63 38.22
C ARG A 10 46.68 44.99 37.99
N LEU A 11 46.10 44.36 39.00
CA LEU A 11 44.73 43.74 38.87
C LEU A 11 43.64 44.78 39.15
N ASP A 12 43.86 45.71 40.06
CA ASP A 12 42.84 46.72 40.48
C ASP A 12 42.59 47.81 39.41
N LYS A 13 43.56 48.06 38.51
CA LYS A 13 43.40 49.07 37.46
C LYS A 13 42.66 48.58 36.20
N ARG A 14 42.29 47.27 36.12
CA ARG A 14 41.53 46.70 35.02
C ARG A 14 40.02 46.53 35.30
N VAL A 15 39.59 46.80 36.51
CA VAL A 15 38.20 46.62 36.94
C VAL A 15 37.41 47.95 36.86
N GLU A 16 38.03 49.08 36.68
CA GLU A 16 37.36 50.40 36.76
C GLU A 16 36.94 50.99 35.40
N ASP A 17 37.43 50.44 34.26
CA ASP A 17 37.12 50.95 32.90
C ASP A 17 36.03 50.15 32.14
N ALA A 18 35.27 49.25 32.79
CA ALA A 18 34.14 48.50 32.16
C ALA A 18 32.79 49.05 32.63
N ARG A 19 32.31 50.13 31.99
CA ARG A 19 30.89 50.52 32.03
C ARG A 19 30.17 50.21 30.70
N PRO A 20 28.82 49.94 30.70
CA PRO A 20 28.22 48.94 29.89
C PRO A 20 27.77 49.47 28.51
N GLY A 21 28.36 48.96 27.48
CA GLY A 21 27.81 49.01 26.12
C GLY A 21 27.17 47.70 25.83
N GLY A 22 25.95 47.74 25.25
CA GLY A 22 25.02 46.64 25.07
C GLY A 22 25.62 45.33 24.59
N LEU A 23 25.11 44.25 25.17
CA LEU A 23 25.30 42.88 24.71
C LEU A 23 24.79 42.76 23.25
N PRO A 24 25.51 42.13 22.34
CA PRO A 24 24.97 41.74 21.05
C PRO A 24 23.89 40.68 21.25
N PRO A 25 22.90 40.59 20.37
CA PRO A 25 21.84 39.59 20.49
C PRO A 25 22.46 38.21 20.47
N ASP A 26 21.97 37.39 21.41
CA ASP A 26 22.39 36.01 21.65
C ASP A 26 21.98 35.12 20.47
N ASP A 27 22.84 34.98 19.46
CA ASP A 27 22.65 34.05 18.30
C ASP A 27 22.97 32.60 18.65
N ASN A 28 22.92 32.23 19.92
CA ASN A 28 23.20 30.87 20.39
C ASN A 28 21.96 29.97 20.46
N HIS A 29 20.99 30.08 19.50
CA HIS A 29 19.89 29.13 19.41
C HIS A 29 20.18 27.87 18.57
N GLU A 30 21.35 27.67 18.01
CA GLU A 30 21.62 26.55 17.10
C GLU A 30 22.37 25.36 17.71
N VAL A 31 22.84 25.39 18.96
CA VAL A 31 23.69 24.28 19.46
C VAL A 31 23.05 23.39 20.51
N THR A 32 21.84 23.67 20.99
CA THR A 32 21.27 22.92 22.13
C THR A 32 20.39 21.69 21.78
N TRP A 33 20.15 21.40 20.52
CA TRP A 33 19.30 20.27 20.18
C TRP A 33 20.05 18.97 19.77
N ALA A 34 21.36 18.98 19.74
CA ALA A 34 22.17 17.80 19.42
C ALA A 34 22.12 16.68 20.50
N TRP A 35 21.70 16.99 21.73
CA TRP A 35 21.72 16.09 22.89
C TRP A 35 20.34 15.87 23.54
N ARG A 36 19.22 16.08 22.83
CA ARG A 36 17.96 15.57 23.34
C ARG A 36 18.07 14.05 23.37
N GLU A 37 18.26 13.50 24.57
CA GLU A 37 18.11 12.08 24.82
C GLU A 37 16.79 11.61 24.20
N ARG A 38 16.86 10.63 23.31
CA ARG A 38 15.64 10.04 22.74
C ARG A 38 14.84 9.51 23.91
N PRO A 39 13.57 9.90 24.09
CA PRO A 39 12.77 9.40 25.19
C PRO A 39 12.81 7.88 25.15
N ALA A 40 13.06 7.26 26.34
CA ALA A 40 13.12 5.81 26.47
C ALA A 40 11.88 5.18 25.82
N ARG A 41 12.08 4.18 24.96
CA ARG A 41 10.96 3.51 24.30
C ARG A 41 10.11 2.85 25.38
N PRO A 42 8.78 3.02 25.36
CA PRO A 42 7.93 2.30 26.31
C PRO A 42 8.14 0.79 26.12
N LEU A 43 8.39 0.08 27.20
CA LEU A 43 8.69 -1.38 27.20
C LEU A 43 7.64 -2.18 26.40
N LEU A 44 6.37 -1.78 26.51
CA LEU A 44 5.28 -2.38 25.73
C LEU A 44 5.47 -2.23 24.22
N ALA A 45 5.91 -1.06 23.74
CA ALA A 45 6.16 -0.85 22.31
C ALA A 45 7.31 -1.71 21.78
N VAL A 46 8.34 -1.95 22.61
CA VAL A 46 9.45 -2.87 22.27
C VAL A 46 8.95 -4.31 22.24
N ALA A 47 8.18 -4.74 23.25
CA ALA A 47 7.63 -6.09 23.32
C ALA A 47 6.69 -6.38 22.13
N PHE A 48 5.71 -5.51 21.87
CA PHE A 48 4.77 -5.69 20.76
C PHE A 48 5.42 -5.54 19.37
N GLY A 49 6.54 -4.85 19.27
CA GLY A 49 7.33 -4.76 18.03
C GLY A 49 8.34 -5.90 17.84
N SER A 50 8.41 -6.87 18.76
CA SER A 50 9.32 -8.00 18.63
C SER A 50 8.94 -8.89 17.43
N THR A 51 9.93 -9.51 16.81
CA THR A 51 9.70 -10.35 15.62
C THR A 51 8.78 -11.53 15.95
N SER A 52 8.95 -12.13 17.12
CA SER A 52 8.13 -13.27 17.57
C SER A 52 6.66 -12.91 17.75
N VAL A 53 6.35 -11.75 18.35
CA VAL A 53 4.96 -11.27 18.50
C VAL A 53 4.34 -10.96 17.14
N LEU A 54 5.08 -10.33 16.22
CA LEU A 54 4.57 -10.03 14.88
C LEU A 54 4.30 -11.29 14.06
N VAL A 55 5.19 -12.30 14.18
CA VAL A 55 4.99 -13.61 13.54
C VAL A 55 3.77 -14.31 14.15
N ALA A 56 3.68 -14.38 15.48
CA ALA A 56 2.54 -15.02 16.16
C ALA A 56 1.20 -14.33 15.79
N ALA A 57 1.16 -13.00 15.78
CA ALA A 57 -0.02 -12.26 15.35
C ALA A 57 -0.39 -12.51 13.88
N SER A 58 0.61 -12.59 13.00
CA SER A 58 0.36 -12.90 11.57
C SER A 58 -0.16 -14.33 11.39
N VAL A 59 0.42 -15.31 12.11
CA VAL A 59 -0.05 -16.71 12.09
C VAL A 59 -1.47 -16.80 12.63
N LEU A 60 -1.79 -16.11 13.72
CA LEU A 60 -3.15 -16.03 14.25
C LEU A 60 -4.11 -15.42 13.22
N GLY A 61 -3.74 -14.29 12.59
CA GLY A 61 -4.55 -13.66 11.54
C GLY A 61 -4.83 -14.62 10.37
N MET A 62 -3.81 -15.36 9.92
CA MET A 62 -3.98 -16.34 8.83
C MET A 62 -4.78 -17.57 9.25
N ALA A 63 -4.66 -18.01 10.51
CA ALA A 63 -5.51 -19.08 11.04
C ALA A 63 -6.98 -18.68 11.11
N LEU A 64 -7.27 -17.43 11.50
CA LEU A 64 -8.64 -16.89 11.46
C LEU A 64 -9.16 -16.77 10.03
N ALA A 65 -8.31 -16.31 9.09
CA ALA A 65 -8.65 -16.25 7.67
C ALA A 65 -8.94 -17.64 7.08
N PHE A 66 -8.20 -18.67 7.50
CA PHE A 66 -8.46 -20.05 7.07
C PHE A 66 -9.75 -20.59 7.70
N ALA A 67 -9.99 -20.32 8.98
CA ALA A 67 -11.21 -20.73 9.68
C ALA A 67 -12.48 -20.18 9.02
N GLU A 68 -12.43 -18.95 8.50
CA GLU A 68 -13.53 -18.35 7.73
C GLU A 68 -13.83 -19.12 6.43
N LYS A 69 -12.85 -19.80 5.82
CA LYS A 69 -13.03 -20.63 4.60
C LYS A 69 -13.52 -22.06 4.87
N VAL A 70 -13.53 -22.51 6.13
CA VAL A 70 -13.91 -23.91 6.50
C VAL A 70 -15.29 -24.33 5.99
N PRO A 71 -16.38 -23.52 6.08
CA PRO A 71 -17.68 -23.92 5.56
C PRO A 71 -17.65 -24.19 4.06
N CYS A 72 -16.95 -23.37 3.30
CA CYS A 72 -16.80 -23.57 1.86
C CYS A 72 -15.93 -24.78 1.53
N ARG A 73 -14.83 -24.98 2.25
CA ARG A 73 -13.98 -26.16 2.12
C ARG A 73 -14.74 -27.45 2.44
N ALA A 74 -15.73 -27.40 3.34
CA ALA A 74 -16.61 -28.50 3.67
C ALA A 74 -17.70 -28.79 2.60
N GLY A 75 -17.86 -27.92 1.59
CA GLY A 75 -18.77 -28.16 0.46
C GLY A 75 -19.54 -26.95 -0.07
N ALA A 76 -19.54 -25.81 0.64
CA ALA A 76 -20.33 -24.64 0.19
C ALA A 76 -19.80 -24.01 -1.11
N TRP A 77 -18.56 -24.27 -1.55
CA TRP A 77 -18.06 -23.84 -2.87
C TRP A 77 -18.82 -24.44 -4.04
N TYR A 78 -19.45 -25.60 -3.87
CA TYR A 78 -20.24 -26.24 -4.91
C TYR A 78 -21.67 -25.67 -5.02
N SER A 79 -22.03 -24.70 -4.15
CA SER A 79 -23.35 -24.06 -4.13
C SER A 79 -23.21 -22.55 -4.24
N TYR A 80 -23.70 -21.98 -5.34
CA TYR A 80 -23.60 -20.52 -5.57
C TYR A 80 -24.13 -19.68 -4.41
N PRO A 81 -25.38 -19.85 -3.90
CA PRO A 81 -25.82 -19.00 -2.78
C PRO A 81 -25.13 -19.33 -1.46
N LYS A 82 -24.76 -20.61 -1.24
CA LYS A 82 -24.21 -21.06 0.05
C LYS A 82 -22.85 -20.44 0.37
N GLN A 83 -21.94 -20.34 -0.61
CA GLN A 83 -20.64 -19.72 -0.41
C GLN A 83 -20.72 -18.23 -0.01
N PHE A 84 -21.78 -17.53 -0.43
CA PHE A 84 -22.01 -16.14 -0.05
C PHE A 84 -22.76 -16.02 1.28
N GLN A 85 -23.70 -16.95 1.56
CA GLN A 85 -24.39 -16.99 2.86
C GLN A 85 -23.43 -17.26 4.01
N ASP A 86 -22.46 -18.15 3.80
CA ASP A 86 -21.42 -18.49 4.78
C ASP A 86 -20.23 -17.51 4.71
N ALA A 87 -20.29 -16.51 3.81
CA ALA A 87 -19.27 -15.48 3.59
C ALA A 87 -17.86 -16.03 3.32
N CYS A 88 -17.73 -17.25 2.81
CA CYS A 88 -16.47 -17.99 2.64
C CYS A 88 -16.01 -18.11 1.17
N TYR A 89 -16.47 -17.21 0.29
CA TYR A 89 -16.10 -17.16 -1.12
C TYR A 89 -14.58 -17.04 -1.33
N THR A 90 -14.09 -17.68 -2.39
CA THR A 90 -12.72 -17.57 -2.89
C THR A 90 -12.70 -17.71 -4.41
N ASP A 91 -11.76 -17.03 -5.08
CA ASP A 91 -11.43 -17.26 -6.49
C ASP A 91 -10.52 -18.49 -6.65
N ILE A 92 -9.75 -18.86 -5.62
CA ILE A 92 -8.71 -19.89 -5.71
C ILE A 92 -9.28 -21.25 -6.10
N PHE A 93 -10.37 -21.66 -5.46
CA PHE A 93 -10.98 -22.96 -5.72
C PHE A 93 -11.62 -23.08 -7.13
N PRO A 94 -12.52 -22.16 -7.56
CA PRO A 94 -13.13 -22.26 -8.89
C PRO A 94 -12.13 -22.05 -10.02
N LEU A 95 -11.11 -21.21 -9.83
CA LEU A 95 -10.09 -20.96 -10.86
C LEU A 95 -9.12 -22.14 -11.04
N TYR A 96 -9.00 -23.06 -10.07
CA TYR A 96 -8.29 -24.31 -10.29
C TYR A 96 -8.88 -25.10 -11.47
N TYR A 97 -10.20 -25.07 -11.61
CA TYR A 97 -10.92 -25.71 -12.71
C TYR A 97 -11.03 -24.78 -13.92
N GLY A 98 -11.41 -23.52 -13.69
CA GLY A 98 -11.65 -22.52 -14.74
C GLY A 98 -10.42 -22.20 -15.58
N GLU A 99 -9.24 -22.15 -14.97
CA GLU A 99 -7.97 -21.91 -15.67
C GLU A 99 -7.32 -23.20 -16.21
N GLY A 100 -8.05 -24.32 -16.18
CA GLY A 100 -7.61 -25.58 -16.75
C GLY A 100 -6.52 -26.32 -16.00
N LEU A 101 -6.14 -25.88 -14.81
CA LEU A 101 -5.07 -26.49 -13.98
C LEU A 101 -5.47 -27.92 -13.56
N ALA A 102 -6.73 -28.17 -13.27
CA ALA A 102 -7.27 -29.48 -12.95
C ALA A 102 -7.07 -30.47 -14.11
N ALA A 103 -7.16 -30.00 -15.35
CA ALA A 103 -6.92 -30.79 -16.56
C ALA A 103 -5.43 -30.84 -16.96
N GLY A 104 -4.51 -30.35 -16.13
CA GLY A 104 -3.07 -30.36 -16.38
C GLY A 104 -2.60 -29.34 -17.42
N LYS A 105 -3.43 -28.37 -17.79
CA LYS A 105 -3.04 -27.30 -18.73
C LYS A 105 -2.03 -26.35 -18.05
N VAL A 106 -1.06 -25.89 -18.83
CA VAL A 106 -0.05 -24.95 -18.35
C VAL A 106 -0.53 -23.52 -18.63
N PRO A 107 -0.50 -22.60 -17.63
CA PRO A 107 -0.87 -21.21 -17.82
C PRO A 107 -0.16 -20.56 -19.01
N TYR A 108 -0.89 -19.74 -19.75
CA TYR A 108 -0.49 -18.97 -20.93
C TYR A 108 -0.23 -19.80 -22.20
N THR A 109 0.46 -20.93 -22.10
CA THR A 109 0.79 -21.79 -23.26
C THR A 109 -0.31 -22.77 -23.59
N GLY A 110 -0.86 -23.43 -22.59
CA GLY A 110 -1.96 -24.42 -22.73
C GLY A 110 -3.33 -23.86 -22.48
N HIS A 111 -3.44 -22.72 -21.78
CA HIS A 111 -4.68 -22.03 -21.47
C HIS A 111 -4.43 -20.56 -21.23
N PRO A 112 -5.24 -19.63 -21.79
CA PRO A 112 -5.13 -18.20 -21.48
C PRO A 112 -5.57 -17.94 -20.03
N VAL A 113 -4.77 -17.17 -19.29
CA VAL A 113 -5.00 -16.87 -17.87
C VAL A 113 -5.19 -15.37 -17.66
N GLU A 114 -6.22 -14.99 -16.87
CA GLU A 114 -6.55 -13.59 -16.60
C GLU A 114 -5.64 -12.90 -15.55
N TYR A 115 -4.56 -13.55 -15.15
CA TYR A 115 -3.60 -13.05 -14.16
C TYR A 115 -2.23 -12.77 -14.75
N PRO A 116 -1.42 -11.85 -14.16
CA PRO A 116 -0.02 -11.67 -14.55
C PRO A 116 0.83 -12.91 -14.31
N VAL A 117 1.95 -13.00 -15.02
CA VAL A 117 2.80 -14.20 -15.16
C VAL A 117 3.24 -14.82 -13.83
N LEU A 118 3.61 -14.00 -12.84
CA LEU A 118 4.08 -14.53 -11.55
C LEU A 118 2.94 -15.25 -10.79
N ILE A 119 1.71 -14.76 -10.90
CA ILE A 119 0.55 -15.44 -10.29
C ILE A 119 0.25 -16.75 -11.03
N GLY A 120 0.23 -16.75 -12.36
CA GLY A 120 0.07 -18.02 -13.12
C GLY A 120 1.14 -19.04 -12.78
N GLY A 121 2.39 -18.60 -12.57
CA GLY A 121 3.47 -19.45 -12.06
C GLY A 121 3.21 -20.00 -10.67
N ALA A 122 2.69 -19.19 -9.74
CA ALA A 122 2.30 -19.63 -8.40
C ALA A 122 1.14 -20.64 -8.44
N MET A 123 0.13 -20.40 -9.28
CA MET A 123 -0.98 -21.32 -9.52
C MET A 123 -0.47 -22.65 -10.05
N GLN A 124 0.42 -22.63 -11.04
CA GLN A 124 1.01 -23.85 -11.61
C GLN A 124 1.85 -24.61 -10.59
N ALA A 125 2.65 -23.92 -9.77
CA ALA A 125 3.43 -24.56 -8.71
C ALA A 125 2.54 -25.27 -7.68
N ALA A 126 1.46 -24.61 -7.24
CA ALA A 126 0.49 -25.22 -6.33
C ALA A 126 -0.20 -26.43 -6.99
N ALA A 127 -0.58 -26.35 -8.28
CA ALA A 127 -1.20 -27.45 -9.02
C ALA A 127 -0.24 -28.67 -9.14
N TRP A 128 1.06 -28.45 -9.33
CA TRP A 128 2.05 -29.53 -9.35
C TRP A 128 2.17 -30.25 -8.01
N LEU A 129 2.12 -29.52 -6.90
CA LEU A 129 2.22 -30.09 -5.55
C LEU A 129 1.04 -31.02 -5.22
N VAL A 130 -0.13 -30.77 -5.80
CA VAL A 130 -1.33 -31.61 -5.57
C VAL A 130 -1.57 -32.64 -6.66
N ARG A 131 -0.69 -32.78 -7.63
CA ARG A 131 -0.88 -33.63 -8.80
C ARG A 131 -1.14 -35.09 -8.47
N SER A 132 -0.48 -35.62 -7.44
CA SER A 132 -0.63 -37.01 -6.97
C SER A 132 -1.84 -37.24 -6.08
N VAL A 133 -2.56 -36.18 -5.69
CA VAL A 133 -3.73 -36.25 -4.83
C VAL A 133 -4.94 -36.75 -5.63
N SER A 134 -5.84 -37.50 -4.99
CA SER A 134 -7.09 -37.95 -5.59
C SER A 134 -7.91 -36.80 -6.17
N GLU A 135 -8.49 -36.98 -7.38
CA GLU A 135 -9.27 -35.95 -8.07
C GLU A 135 -10.43 -35.38 -7.24
N VAL A 136 -11.04 -36.23 -6.41
CA VAL A 136 -12.20 -35.86 -5.57
C VAL A 136 -11.84 -34.73 -4.57
N ILE A 137 -10.63 -34.72 -4.05
CA ILE A 137 -10.20 -33.73 -3.04
C ILE A 137 -9.17 -32.74 -3.58
N ARG A 138 -8.65 -32.96 -4.78
CA ARG A 138 -7.52 -32.18 -5.36
C ARG A 138 -7.78 -30.68 -5.40
N GLY A 139 -8.99 -30.23 -5.69
CA GLY A 139 -9.32 -28.80 -5.67
C GLY A 139 -9.24 -28.20 -4.26
N ARG A 140 -9.60 -28.94 -3.21
CA ARG A 140 -9.44 -28.51 -1.81
C ARG A 140 -7.99 -28.45 -1.41
N GLU A 141 -7.20 -29.46 -1.76
CA GLU A 141 -5.77 -29.49 -1.48
C GLU A 141 -5.02 -28.39 -2.24
N PHE A 142 -5.44 -28.05 -3.47
CA PHE A 142 -4.92 -26.89 -4.21
C PHE A 142 -5.18 -25.58 -3.44
N PHE A 143 -6.38 -25.42 -2.88
CA PHE A 143 -6.68 -24.28 -2.02
C PHE A 143 -5.79 -24.28 -0.77
N ASP A 144 -5.64 -25.40 -0.08
CA ASP A 144 -4.87 -25.52 1.16
C ASP A 144 -3.38 -25.20 0.94
N VAL A 145 -2.78 -25.73 -0.13
CA VAL A 145 -1.39 -25.41 -0.52
C VAL A 145 -1.23 -23.94 -0.85
N THR A 146 -2.19 -23.38 -1.61
CA THR A 146 -2.19 -21.95 -1.95
C THR A 146 -2.34 -21.09 -0.70
N ALA A 147 -3.25 -21.44 0.21
CA ALA A 147 -3.44 -20.73 1.48
C ALA A 147 -2.16 -20.74 2.34
N GLY A 148 -1.44 -21.88 2.38
CA GLY A 148 -0.14 -21.98 3.03
C GLY A 148 0.91 -21.02 2.44
N LEU A 149 1.03 -20.96 1.11
CA LEU A 149 1.90 -20.00 0.43
C LEU A 149 1.53 -18.55 0.77
N LEU A 150 0.24 -18.23 0.73
CA LEU A 150 -0.28 -16.89 1.02
C LEU A 150 -0.05 -16.50 2.48
N ALA A 151 -0.15 -17.44 3.42
CA ALA A 151 0.16 -17.20 4.83
C ALA A 151 1.65 -16.84 5.04
N VAL A 152 2.57 -17.53 4.35
CA VAL A 152 3.99 -17.17 4.35
C VAL A 152 4.21 -15.77 3.79
N CYS A 153 3.53 -15.43 2.69
CA CYS A 153 3.56 -14.08 2.12
C CYS A 153 3.03 -13.03 3.12
N ALA A 154 1.94 -13.30 3.84
CA ALA A 154 1.41 -12.39 4.86
C ALA A 154 2.45 -12.11 5.96
N VAL A 155 3.08 -13.15 6.52
CA VAL A 155 4.16 -13.00 7.52
C VAL A 155 5.30 -12.16 6.96
N ALA A 156 5.77 -12.46 5.74
CA ALA A 156 6.85 -11.71 5.10
C ALA A 156 6.48 -10.24 4.91
N GLY A 157 5.25 -9.94 4.47
CA GLY A 157 4.73 -8.58 4.28
C GLY A 157 4.64 -7.79 5.59
N VAL A 158 4.17 -8.43 6.67
CA VAL A 158 4.12 -7.81 8.01
C VAL A 158 5.51 -7.47 8.52
N LEU A 159 6.46 -8.42 8.42
CA LEU A 159 7.84 -8.21 8.86
C LEU A 159 8.56 -7.16 8.02
N ALA A 160 8.31 -7.12 6.71
CA ALA A 160 8.83 -6.07 5.83
C ALA A 160 8.26 -4.70 6.18
N THR A 161 6.95 -4.60 6.44
CA THR A 161 6.29 -3.37 6.89
C THR A 161 6.87 -2.91 8.23
N ALA A 162 7.10 -3.83 9.18
CA ALA A 162 7.73 -3.51 10.47
C ALA A 162 9.14 -2.93 10.31
N ARG A 163 9.92 -3.43 9.34
CA ARG A 163 11.25 -2.87 9.03
C ARG A 163 11.16 -1.47 8.47
N ALA A 164 10.21 -1.22 7.56
CA ALA A 164 10.00 0.09 6.93
C ALA A 164 9.44 1.14 7.91
N LEU A 165 8.69 0.73 8.95
CA LEU A 165 8.24 1.61 10.04
C LEU A 165 9.38 2.12 10.92
N GLY A 166 10.52 1.46 10.88
CA GLY A 166 11.66 1.76 11.75
C GLY A 166 11.46 1.25 13.19
N PRO A 167 12.53 1.30 14.00
CA PRO A 167 12.57 0.65 15.31
C PRO A 167 11.54 1.20 16.31
N ASP A 168 11.21 2.48 16.23
CA ASP A 168 10.34 3.13 17.22
C ASP A 168 8.84 2.81 17.00
N ARG A 169 8.47 2.35 15.81
CA ARG A 169 7.08 2.10 15.42
C ARG A 169 6.81 0.70 14.89
N ARG A 170 7.75 -0.24 15.05
CA ARG A 170 7.58 -1.62 14.60
C ARG A 170 6.29 -2.26 15.09
N TRP A 171 5.84 -1.92 16.30
CA TRP A 171 4.59 -2.40 16.89
C TRP A 171 3.36 -2.09 16.00
N ALA A 172 3.39 -0.99 15.21
CA ALA A 172 2.28 -0.65 14.34
C ALA A 172 2.07 -1.66 13.21
N ALA A 173 3.03 -2.54 12.94
CA ALA A 173 2.84 -3.67 12.03
C ALA A 173 1.79 -4.69 12.53
N LEU A 174 1.44 -4.68 13.83
CA LEU A 174 0.30 -5.42 14.36
C LEU A 174 -1.02 -4.99 13.72
N LEU A 175 -1.14 -3.71 13.33
CA LEU A 175 -2.31 -3.22 12.59
C LEU A 175 -2.45 -3.90 11.22
N VAL A 176 -1.33 -4.32 10.61
CA VAL A 176 -1.36 -5.13 9.38
C VAL A 176 -1.68 -6.59 9.69
N ALA A 177 -0.97 -7.19 10.67
CA ALA A 177 -1.10 -8.60 11.03
C ALA A 177 -2.53 -8.97 11.49
N LEU A 178 -3.17 -8.06 12.23
CA LEU A 178 -4.50 -8.24 12.82
C LEU A 178 -5.58 -7.38 12.13
N SER A 179 -5.31 -6.91 10.91
CA SER A 179 -6.29 -6.17 10.10
C SER A 179 -7.50 -7.05 9.79
N PRO A 180 -8.72 -6.72 10.28
CA PRO A 180 -9.91 -7.52 9.97
C PRO A 180 -10.18 -7.60 8.47
N ALA A 181 -10.00 -6.50 7.75
CA ALA A 181 -10.19 -6.48 6.30
C ALA A 181 -9.16 -7.35 5.55
N LEU A 182 -7.90 -7.39 6.02
CA LEU A 182 -6.91 -8.30 5.45
C LEU A 182 -7.26 -9.76 5.75
N ILE A 183 -7.65 -10.09 6.98
CA ILE A 183 -8.02 -11.44 7.41
C ILE A 183 -9.17 -11.97 6.56
N LEU A 184 -10.26 -11.23 6.43
CA LEU A 184 -11.43 -11.64 5.64
C LEU A 184 -11.12 -11.81 4.13
N ASN A 185 -10.15 -11.08 3.61
CA ASN A 185 -9.80 -11.11 2.19
C ASN A 185 -8.54 -11.92 1.86
N ALA A 186 -7.83 -12.45 2.87
CA ALA A 186 -6.50 -13.08 2.71
C ALA A 186 -6.49 -14.21 1.67
N PHE A 187 -7.52 -15.04 1.68
CA PHE A 187 -7.62 -16.22 0.82
C PHE A 187 -8.75 -16.10 -0.23
N VAL A 188 -9.17 -14.88 -0.54
CA VAL A 188 -10.07 -14.64 -1.68
C VAL A 188 -9.31 -14.84 -3.00
N ASN A 189 -8.06 -14.35 -3.08
CA ASN A 189 -7.25 -14.36 -4.29
C ASN A 189 -5.75 -14.36 -3.92
N TRP A 190 -4.83 -14.31 -4.88
CA TRP A 190 -3.36 -14.32 -4.69
C TRP A 190 -2.75 -12.95 -4.32
N ASP A 191 -3.53 -12.00 -3.85
CA ASP A 191 -3.10 -10.60 -3.61
C ASP A 191 -2.02 -10.45 -2.57
N LEU A 192 -1.93 -11.37 -1.59
CA LEU A 192 -0.88 -11.40 -0.57
C LEU A 192 0.53 -11.56 -1.16
N ILE A 193 0.68 -12.20 -2.32
CA ILE A 193 1.98 -12.31 -3.00
C ILE A 193 2.47 -10.91 -3.40
N ALA A 194 1.63 -10.15 -4.10
CA ALA A 194 1.99 -8.81 -4.55
C ALA A 194 2.18 -7.84 -3.36
N MET A 195 1.36 -7.97 -2.32
CA MET A 195 1.49 -7.19 -1.08
C MET A 195 2.84 -7.44 -0.39
N ALA A 196 3.21 -8.70 -0.22
CA ALA A 196 4.48 -9.08 0.40
C ALA A 196 5.68 -8.55 -0.38
N LEU A 197 5.68 -8.76 -1.70
CA LEU A 197 6.75 -8.29 -2.59
C LEU A 197 6.86 -6.75 -2.59
N THR A 198 5.73 -6.03 -2.57
CA THR A 198 5.71 -4.57 -2.47
C THR A 198 6.29 -4.10 -1.13
N ALA A 199 5.88 -4.72 -0.03
CA ALA A 199 6.39 -4.39 1.30
C ALA A 199 7.90 -4.69 1.42
N LEU A 200 8.38 -5.81 0.86
CA LEU A 200 9.81 -6.15 0.77
C LEU A 200 10.58 -5.10 -0.05
N GLY A 201 10.00 -4.65 -1.17
CA GLY A 201 10.58 -3.59 -1.99
C GLY A 201 10.74 -2.27 -1.22
N ILE A 202 9.69 -1.83 -0.52
CA ILE A 202 9.74 -0.63 0.33
C ILE A 202 10.73 -0.80 1.48
N ALA A 203 10.77 -1.97 2.13
CA ALA A 203 11.74 -2.25 3.20
C ALA A 203 13.19 -2.29 2.70
N ALA A 204 13.44 -2.81 1.51
CA ALA A 204 14.76 -2.79 0.88
C ALA A 204 15.20 -1.37 0.51
N TRP A 205 14.26 -0.53 0.02
CA TRP A 205 14.52 0.89 -0.22
C TRP A 205 14.83 1.63 1.10
N ALA A 206 14.04 1.40 2.14
CA ALA A 206 14.28 1.95 3.48
C ALA A 206 15.69 1.60 4.01
N ALA A 207 16.15 0.37 3.73
CA ALA A 207 17.50 -0.09 4.05
C ALA A 207 18.59 0.42 3.09
N ARG A 208 18.29 1.36 2.19
CA ARG A 208 19.19 1.93 1.17
C ARG A 208 19.72 0.89 0.16
N ARG A 209 19.02 -0.23 -0.01
CA ARG A 209 19.35 -1.32 -0.93
C ARG A 209 18.57 -1.17 -2.24
N GLY A 210 18.86 -0.12 -3.03
CA GLY A 210 18.06 0.26 -4.21
C GLY A 210 17.88 -0.84 -5.25
N VAL A 211 18.92 -1.64 -5.54
CA VAL A 211 18.81 -2.77 -6.49
C VAL A 211 17.83 -3.83 -5.99
N TRP A 212 17.93 -4.24 -4.72
CA TRP A 212 16.99 -5.19 -4.12
C TRP A 212 15.56 -4.65 -4.04
N ALA A 213 15.43 -3.34 -3.77
CA ALA A 213 14.13 -2.66 -3.82
C ALA A 213 13.52 -2.79 -5.23
N GLY A 214 14.33 -2.54 -6.27
CA GLY A 214 13.91 -2.71 -7.65
C GLY A 214 13.51 -4.14 -7.98
N ILE A 215 14.31 -5.14 -7.61
CA ILE A 215 14.00 -6.56 -7.85
C ILE A 215 12.65 -6.93 -7.24
N TRP A 216 12.43 -6.62 -5.95
CA TRP A 216 11.16 -6.95 -5.27
C TRP A 216 9.96 -6.22 -5.89
N LEU A 217 10.11 -4.94 -6.23
CA LEU A 217 9.05 -4.17 -6.87
C LEU A 217 8.77 -4.67 -8.30
N GLY A 218 9.78 -5.05 -9.07
CA GLY A 218 9.61 -5.64 -10.39
C GLY A 218 8.86 -6.98 -10.36
N LEU A 219 9.20 -7.86 -9.40
CA LEU A 219 8.46 -9.09 -9.14
C LEU A 219 7.03 -8.80 -8.66
N ALA A 220 6.84 -7.77 -7.83
CA ALA A 220 5.52 -7.36 -7.39
C ALA A 220 4.63 -6.92 -8.57
N VAL A 221 5.18 -6.16 -9.53
CA VAL A 221 4.49 -5.78 -10.78
C VAL A 221 4.20 -7.00 -11.66
N ALA A 222 5.09 -8.00 -11.68
CA ALA A 222 4.85 -9.26 -12.39
C ALA A 222 3.77 -10.13 -11.72
N ALA A 223 3.42 -9.85 -10.44
CA ALA A 223 2.32 -10.52 -9.72
C ALA A 223 0.98 -9.77 -9.86
N LYS A 224 0.99 -8.45 -9.74
CA LYS A 224 -0.18 -7.56 -9.88
C LYS A 224 0.30 -6.18 -10.36
N PHE A 225 -0.57 -5.43 -11.03
CA PHE A 225 -0.15 -4.16 -11.66
C PHE A 225 -0.02 -2.99 -10.66
N TYR A 226 -0.73 -3.04 -9.51
CA TYR A 226 -0.76 -1.94 -8.55
C TYR A 226 0.60 -1.50 -7.99
N PRO A 227 1.64 -2.35 -7.83
CA PRO A 227 2.93 -1.90 -7.29
C PRO A 227 3.63 -0.82 -8.14
N LEU A 228 3.21 -0.62 -9.39
CA LEU A 228 3.66 0.51 -10.22
C LEU A 228 3.43 1.86 -9.55
N VAL A 229 2.42 1.96 -8.66
CA VAL A 229 2.12 3.21 -7.93
C VAL A 229 3.29 3.68 -7.04
N VAL A 230 4.25 2.81 -6.71
CA VAL A 230 5.42 3.16 -5.90
C VAL A 230 6.43 4.00 -6.69
N PHE A 231 6.56 3.74 -7.99
CA PHE A 231 7.60 4.38 -8.82
C PHE A 231 7.33 5.86 -9.09
N GLY A 232 6.06 6.28 -9.21
CA GLY A 232 5.71 7.68 -9.37
C GLY A 232 6.16 8.55 -8.17
N PRO A 233 5.71 8.27 -6.94
CA PRO A 233 6.20 8.91 -5.72
C PRO A 233 7.72 8.88 -5.58
N LEU A 234 8.34 7.74 -5.87
CA LEU A 234 9.78 7.58 -5.78
C LEU A 234 10.51 8.51 -6.74
N LEU A 235 10.04 8.61 -8.00
CA LEU A 235 10.59 9.54 -8.99
C LEU A 235 10.45 10.99 -8.52
N LEU A 236 9.25 11.40 -8.08
CA LEU A 236 8.99 12.78 -7.64
C LEU A 236 9.86 13.18 -6.45
N LEU A 237 10.02 12.30 -5.47
CA LEU A 237 10.86 12.55 -4.30
C LEU A 237 12.35 12.56 -4.67
N CYS A 238 12.81 11.66 -5.55
CA CYS A 238 14.18 11.67 -6.07
C CYS A 238 14.47 12.90 -6.93
N LEU A 239 13.49 13.38 -7.70
CA LEU A 239 13.60 14.65 -8.44
C LEU A 239 13.75 15.83 -7.45
N ARG A 240 12.88 15.89 -6.43
CA ARG A 240 12.90 16.96 -5.42
C ARG A 240 14.22 17.03 -4.65
N THR A 241 14.87 15.88 -4.39
CA THR A 241 16.15 15.80 -3.66
C THR A 241 17.37 15.71 -4.54
N GLY A 242 17.22 15.61 -5.87
CA GLY A 242 18.33 15.42 -6.80
C GLY A 242 18.93 13.99 -6.80
N GLN A 243 18.22 12.99 -6.26
CA GLN A 243 18.67 11.61 -6.14
C GLN A 243 18.27 10.72 -7.34
N LEU A 244 18.20 11.29 -8.56
CA LEU A 244 17.71 10.59 -9.75
C LEU A 244 18.53 9.34 -10.11
N ARG A 245 19.83 9.31 -9.79
CA ARG A 245 20.67 8.10 -10.01
C ARG A 245 20.20 6.93 -9.15
N GLY A 246 19.75 7.21 -7.92
CA GLY A 246 19.16 6.19 -7.02
C GLY A 246 17.87 5.63 -7.60
N PHE A 247 16.98 6.50 -8.07
CA PHE A 247 15.76 6.10 -8.78
C PHE A 247 16.08 5.25 -10.01
N ALA A 248 16.96 5.72 -10.90
CA ALA A 248 17.29 5.03 -12.14
C ALA A 248 17.82 3.61 -11.90
N ARG A 249 18.70 3.41 -10.92
CA ARG A 249 19.20 2.07 -10.53
C ARG A 249 18.07 1.15 -10.05
N THR A 250 17.17 1.67 -9.21
CA THR A 250 16.05 0.90 -8.68
C THR A 250 15.06 0.56 -9.77
N PHE A 251 14.73 1.52 -10.64
CA PHE A 251 13.82 1.30 -11.75
C PHE A 251 14.39 0.31 -12.80
N ALA A 252 15.66 0.44 -13.15
CA ALA A 252 16.32 -0.51 -14.04
C ALA A 252 16.30 -1.94 -13.48
N ALA A 253 16.61 -2.12 -12.19
CA ALA A 253 16.53 -3.42 -11.55
C ALA A 253 15.09 -3.98 -11.55
N ALA A 254 14.06 -3.12 -11.39
CA ALA A 254 12.68 -3.53 -11.47
C ALA A 254 12.28 -3.97 -12.88
N VAL A 255 12.70 -3.24 -13.90
CA VAL A 255 12.47 -3.60 -15.31
C VAL A 255 13.14 -4.95 -15.63
N CYS A 256 14.40 -5.14 -15.21
CA CYS A 256 15.10 -6.41 -15.42
C CYS A 256 14.38 -7.58 -14.72
N ALA A 257 13.95 -7.40 -13.46
CA ALA A 257 13.23 -8.44 -12.72
C ALA A 257 11.86 -8.75 -13.37
N TRP A 258 11.12 -7.73 -13.79
CA TRP A 258 9.87 -7.89 -14.51
C TRP A 258 10.05 -8.61 -15.85
N LEU A 259 11.08 -8.22 -16.64
CA LEU A 259 11.41 -8.87 -17.91
C LEU A 259 11.82 -10.31 -17.71
N ALA A 260 12.62 -10.62 -16.68
CA ALA A 260 13.03 -12.00 -16.39
C ALA A 260 11.85 -12.95 -16.18
N VAL A 261 10.74 -12.45 -15.62
CA VAL A 261 9.50 -13.23 -15.42
C VAL A 261 8.63 -13.23 -16.69
N ASN A 262 8.46 -12.09 -17.35
CA ASN A 262 7.47 -11.94 -18.42
C ASN A 262 8.01 -12.32 -19.79
N LEU A 263 9.27 -12.02 -20.09
CA LEU A 263 9.85 -12.20 -21.43
C LEU A 263 9.79 -13.64 -21.95
N PRO A 264 10.07 -14.67 -21.13
CA PRO A 264 9.93 -16.06 -21.61
C PRO A 264 8.49 -16.38 -22.05
N VAL A 265 7.49 -15.91 -21.31
CA VAL A 265 6.08 -16.14 -21.65
C VAL A 265 5.64 -15.28 -22.83
N MET A 266 6.13 -14.03 -22.94
CA MET A 266 5.89 -13.15 -24.09
C MET A 266 6.37 -13.76 -25.40
N ILE A 267 7.51 -14.45 -25.37
CA ILE A 267 8.09 -15.11 -26.56
C ILE A 267 7.35 -16.41 -26.87
N ALA A 268 7.10 -17.26 -25.85
CA ALA A 268 6.53 -18.59 -26.04
C ALA A 268 5.01 -18.57 -26.31
N ALA A 269 4.30 -17.60 -25.73
CA ALA A 269 2.83 -17.51 -25.79
C ALA A 269 2.35 -16.05 -25.77
N PRO A 270 2.60 -15.25 -26.81
CA PRO A 270 2.30 -13.81 -26.82
C PRO A 270 0.81 -13.51 -26.63
N SER A 271 -0.09 -14.30 -27.20
CA SER A 271 -1.54 -14.15 -27.01
C SER A 271 -1.98 -14.50 -25.58
N GLY A 272 -1.45 -15.58 -25.01
CA GLY A 272 -1.70 -15.98 -23.63
C GLY A 272 -1.20 -14.92 -22.65
N TRP A 273 -0.01 -14.37 -22.87
CA TRP A 273 0.52 -13.26 -22.08
C TRP A 273 -0.35 -12.00 -22.17
N ALA A 274 -0.86 -11.67 -23.36
CA ALA A 274 -1.69 -10.49 -23.59
C ALA A 274 -3.09 -10.62 -22.96
N THR A 275 -3.54 -11.83 -22.59
CA THR A 275 -4.88 -12.08 -22.05
C THR A 275 -5.18 -11.23 -20.81
N PHE A 276 -4.27 -11.11 -19.87
CA PHE A 276 -4.44 -10.26 -18.68
C PHE A 276 -4.77 -8.80 -19.04
N TYR A 277 -4.07 -8.23 -20.03
CA TYR A 277 -4.25 -6.83 -20.42
C TYR A 277 -5.56 -6.63 -21.19
N THR A 278 -5.89 -7.53 -22.11
CA THR A 278 -7.12 -7.48 -22.89
C THR A 278 -8.34 -7.71 -22.00
N PHE A 279 -8.29 -8.67 -21.08
CA PHE A 279 -9.31 -8.93 -20.09
C PHE A 279 -9.54 -7.67 -19.21
N SER A 280 -8.48 -7.10 -18.64
CA SER A 280 -8.58 -5.91 -17.81
C SER A 280 -9.15 -4.70 -18.57
N LYS A 281 -8.79 -4.52 -19.85
CA LYS A 281 -9.31 -3.45 -20.71
C LYS A 281 -10.81 -3.64 -20.97
N ASN A 282 -11.25 -4.87 -21.16
CA ASN A 282 -12.61 -5.21 -21.59
C ASN A 282 -13.58 -5.45 -20.43
N ARG A 283 -13.13 -5.37 -19.17
CA ARG A 283 -14.04 -5.44 -18.00
C ARG A 283 -14.94 -4.22 -17.95
N TYR A 284 -16.21 -4.46 -17.61
CA TYR A 284 -17.18 -3.43 -17.25
C TYR A 284 -16.95 -2.93 -15.81
N ALA A 285 -17.79 -2.01 -15.37
CA ALA A 285 -17.77 -1.55 -13.99
C ALA A 285 -18.05 -2.71 -13.03
N ASP A 286 -17.11 -2.95 -12.11
CA ASP A 286 -17.24 -3.96 -11.07
C ASP A 286 -18.16 -3.45 -9.96
N TRP A 287 -18.88 -4.34 -9.30
CA TRP A 287 -19.79 -4.02 -8.19
C TRP A 287 -19.16 -3.10 -7.14
N GLY A 288 -17.88 -3.25 -6.84
CA GLY A 288 -17.15 -2.45 -5.87
C GLY A 288 -16.69 -1.08 -6.35
N SER A 289 -16.93 -0.70 -7.60
CA SER A 289 -16.53 0.58 -8.16
C SER A 289 -17.60 1.66 -8.02
N ILE A 290 -17.20 2.93 -7.97
CA ILE A 290 -18.16 4.05 -8.02
C ILE A 290 -18.91 4.10 -9.35
N TRP A 291 -18.30 3.55 -10.41
CA TRP A 291 -18.88 3.51 -11.75
C TRP A 291 -20.10 2.59 -11.81
N TYR A 292 -20.10 1.50 -11.05
CA TYR A 292 -21.27 0.61 -10.94
C TYR A 292 -22.49 1.33 -10.34
N LEU A 293 -22.28 2.18 -9.34
CA LEU A 293 -23.34 3.02 -8.80
C LEU A 293 -23.85 4.02 -9.85
N PHE A 294 -22.97 4.63 -10.63
CA PHE A 294 -23.37 5.55 -11.69
C PHE A 294 -24.11 4.86 -12.85
N GLU A 295 -23.69 3.65 -13.22
CA GLU A 295 -24.43 2.82 -14.19
C GLU A 295 -25.83 2.48 -13.70
N HIS A 296 -25.97 2.12 -12.42
CA HIS A 296 -27.27 1.78 -11.84
C HIS A 296 -28.26 2.94 -11.86
N PHE A 297 -27.79 4.18 -11.68
CA PHE A 297 -28.63 5.38 -11.77
C PHE A 297 -28.74 5.96 -13.20
N ASN A 298 -28.27 5.24 -14.21
CA ASN A 298 -28.29 5.67 -15.63
C ASN A 298 -27.74 7.07 -15.84
N LEU A 299 -26.65 7.42 -15.14
CA LEU A 299 -26.03 8.74 -15.29
C LEU A 299 -25.47 8.91 -16.72
N PRO A 300 -25.78 10.02 -17.42
CA PRO A 300 -25.45 10.19 -18.85
C PRO A 300 -23.97 10.15 -19.18
N LEU A 301 -23.10 10.34 -18.20
CA LEU A 301 -21.64 10.34 -18.33
C LEU A 301 -21.07 9.03 -18.89
N LEU A 302 -21.76 7.90 -18.71
CA LEU A 302 -21.26 6.57 -19.05
C LEU A 302 -21.77 6.01 -20.38
N GLY A 303 -22.67 6.72 -21.08
CA GLY A 303 -23.10 6.32 -22.43
C GLY A 303 -23.68 4.91 -22.50
N ASN A 304 -24.68 4.57 -21.67
CA ASN A 304 -25.42 3.31 -21.70
C ASN A 304 -24.55 2.04 -21.64
N GLY A 305 -23.60 1.97 -20.70
CA GLY A 305 -22.76 0.79 -20.47
C GLY A 305 -21.63 0.59 -21.50
N GLN A 306 -21.24 1.63 -22.23
CA GLN A 306 -20.15 1.55 -23.19
C GLN A 306 -18.77 1.52 -22.48
N LEU A 307 -17.92 0.58 -22.87
CA LEU A 307 -16.56 0.44 -22.31
C LEU A 307 -15.64 1.63 -22.61
N SER A 308 -15.78 2.26 -23.77
CA SER A 308 -14.88 3.34 -24.20
C SER A 308 -15.01 4.60 -23.33
N PRO A 309 -16.20 5.16 -23.06
CA PRO A 309 -16.37 6.25 -22.11
C PRO A 309 -15.90 5.90 -20.70
N LEU A 310 -16.27 4.73 -20.19
CA LEU A 310 -15.85 4.25 -18.85
C LEU A 310 -14.32 4.23 -18.70
N ASN A 311 -13.61 3.62 -19.66
CA ASN A 311 -12.16 3.57 -19.64
C ASN A 311 -11.51 4.94 -19.70
N ARG A 312 -12.05 5.85 -20.53
CA ARG A 312 -11.53 7.24 -20.66
C ARG A 312 -11.75 8.06 -19.40
N LEU A 313 -12.95 8.01 -18.82
CA LEU A 313 -13.27 8.75 -17.60
C LEU A 313 -12.47 8.25 -16.42
N SER A 314 -12.40 6.92 -16.21
CA SER A 314 -11.56 6.33 -15.16
C SER A 314 -10.09 6.76 -15.29
N ALA A 315 -9.53 6.71 -16.50
CA ALA A 315 -8.16 7.15 -16.76
C ALA A 315 -7.98 8.67 -16.53
N LEU A 316 -8.93 9.49 -16.95
CA LEU A 316 -8.89 10.96 -16.76
C LEU A 316 -8.91 11.34 -15.28
N PHE A 317 -9.83 10.76 -14.49
CA PHE A 317 -9.91 11.03 -13.06
C PHE A 317 -8.66 10.56 -12.33
N LEU A 318 -8.11 9.38 -12.69
CA LEU A 318 -6.84 8.93 -12.15
C LEU A 318 -5.69 9.89 -12.51
N ALA A 319 -5.59 10.32 -13.77
CA ALA A 319 -4.55 11.25 -14.22
C ALA A 319 -4.64 12.58 -13.47
N ALA A 320 -5.85 13.13 -13.30
CA ALA A 320 -6.07 14.36 -12.53
C ALA A 320 -5.65 14.19 -11.05
N ALA A 321 -6.03 13.09 -10.41
CA ALA A 321 -5.64 12.81 -9.03
C ALA A 321 -4.11 12.63 -8.88
N VAL A 322 -3.47 11.91 -9.80
CA VAL A 322 -2.01 11.74 -9.80
C VAL A 322 -1.30 13.06 -10.04
N ALA A 323 -1.80 13.91 -10.92
CA ALA A 323 -1.26 15.27 -11.15
C ALA A 323 -1.38 16.13 -9.88
N ALA A 324 -2.53 16.11 -9.20
CA ALA A 324 -2.71 16.82 -7.93
C ALA A 324 -1.74 16.31 -6.84
N ILE A 325 -1.54 14.99 -6.75
CA ILE A 325 -0.56 14.40 -5.81
C ILE A 325 0.88 14.78 -6.20
N ALA A 326 1.20 14.87 -7.50
CA ALA A 326 2.51 15.31 -7.95
C ALA A 326 2.78 16.78 -7.59
N VAL A 327 1.78 17.66 -7.76
CA VAL A 327 1.85 19.05 -7.29
C VAL A 327 2.06 19.09 -5.77
N LEU A 328 1.29 18.31 -5.01
CA LEU A 328 1.46 18.20 -3.56
C LEU A 328 2.88 17.75 -3.19
N ALA A 329 3.41 16.72 -3.88
CA ALA A 329 4.75 16.19 -3.62
C ALA A 329 5.85 17.22 -3.84
N LEU A 330 5.71 18.07 -4.87
CA LEU A 330 6.72 19.05 -5.26
C LEU A 330 6.54 20.40 -4.58
N ALA A 331 5.33 20.77 -4.15
CA ALA A 331 5.02 22.09 -3.57
C ALA A 331 4.89 22.07 -2.04
N ALA A 332 4.68 20.93 -1.39
CA ALA A 332 4.50 20.84 0.06
C ALA A 332 5.62 21.52 0.85
N PRO A 333 5.31 22.16 2.02
CA PRO A 333 6.28 22.91 2.83
C PRO A 333 7.50 22.08 3.21
N ARG A 334 7.28 20.86 3.67
CA ARG A 334 8.31 19.85 3.91
C ARG A 334 8.08 18.69 2.96
N ARG A 335 9.15 18.04 2.48
CA ARG A 335 9.04 16.88 1.59
C ARG A 335 8.13 15.81 2.20
N PRO A 336 7.09 15.35 1.50
CA PRO A 336 6.25 14.25 1.96
C PRO A 336 7.07 12.97 2.16
N ARG A 337 6.61 12.09 3.05
CA ARG A 337 7.21 10.76 3.20
C ARG A 337 6.80 9.85 2.04
N LEU A 338 7.69 8.96 1.63
CA LEU A 338 7.42 8.02 0.53
C LEU A 338 6.09 7.24 0.73
N PRO A 339 5.81 6.65 1.91
CA PRO A 339 4.56 5.91 2.10
C PRO A 339 3.30 6.78 2.01
N GLN A 340 3.36 8.06 2.39
CA GLN A 340 2.22 8.98 2.28
C GLN A 340 1.80 9.13 0.82
N LEU A 341 2.74 9.36 -0.08
CA LEU A 341 2.46 9.50 -1.51
C LEU A 341 2.04 8.17 -2.14
N CYS A 342 2.69 7.05 -1.78
CA CYS A 342 2.28 5.73 -2.26
C CYS A 342 0.85 5.38 -1.86
N PHE A 343 0.47 5.67 -0.62
CA PHE A 343 -0.91 5.48 -0.14
C PHE A 343 -1.89 6.34 -0.94
N LEU A 344 -1.60 7.63 -1.13
CA LEU A 344 -2.49 8.55 -1.85
C LEU A 344 -2.68 8.14 -3.32
N VAL A 345 -1.60 7.74 -4.01
CA VAL A 345 -1.70 7.29 -5.42
C VAL A 345 -2.49 5.99 -5.52
N LEU A 346 -2.28 5.03 -4.60
CA LEU A 346 -3.05 3.78 -4.59
C LEU A 346 -4.52 4.02 -4.23
N ALA A 347 -4.81 4.87 -3.24
CA ALA A 347 -6.17 5.24 -2.89
C ALA A 347 -6.88 5.91 -4.07
N ALA A 348 -6.23 6.87 -4.74
CA ALA A 348 -6.74 7.50 -5.94
C ALA A 348 -7.01 6.48 -7.06
N PHE A 349 -6.07 5.55 -7.29
CA PHE A 349 -6.25 4.47 -8.26
C PHE A 349 -7.50 3.63 -7.95
N LEU A 350 -7.67 3.17 -6.71
CA LEU A 350 -8.83 2.35 -6.35
C LEU A 350 -10.16 3.11 -6.45
N MET A 351 -10.18 4.36 -5.99
CA MET A 351 -11.39 5.19 -6.01
C MET A 351 -11.83 5.59 -7.42
N THR A 352 -10.90 5.70 -8.38
CA THR A 352 -11.20 6.11 -9.76
C THR A 352 -11.26 4.93 -10.72
N ASN A 353 -10.79 3.74 -10.32
CA ASN A 353 -10.77 2.56 -11.17
C ASN A 353 -12.18 1.97 -11.36
N LYS A 354 -12.42 1.39 -12.52
CA LYS A 354 -13.66 0.66 -12.83
C LYS A 354 -13.78 -0.68 -12.12
N VAL A 355 -12.72 -1.15 -11.46
CA VAL A 355 -12.69 -2.39 -10.68
C VAL A 355 -12.10 -2.12 -9.31
N TRP A 356 -12.89 -2.37 -8.26
CA TRP A 356 -12.42 -2.33 -6.88
C TRP A 356 -12.96 -3.52 -6.10
N SER A 357 -12.44 -4.69 -6.38
CA SER A 357 -12.82 -5.95 -5.72
C SER A 357 -12.49 -5.93 -4.21
N PRO A 358 -13.19 -6.72 -3.38
CA PRO A 358 -13.02 -6.70 -1.92
C PRO A 358 -11.58 -6.89 -1.48
N GLN A 359 -10.86 -7.84 -2.09
CA GLN A 359 -9.48 -8.20 -1.74
C GLN A 359 -8.45 -7.11 -2.04
N TYR A 360 -8.78 -6.08 -2.83
CA TYR A 360 -7.84 -4.98 -3.11
C TYR A 360 -7.53 -4.13 -1.86
N VAL A 361 -8.31 -4.26 -0.79
CA VAL A 361 -7.98 -3.67 0.52
C VAL A 361 -6.62 -4.13 1.04
N ILE A 362 -6.21 -5.37 0.73
CA ILE A 362 -4.91 -5.94 1.10
C ILE A 362 -3.74 -5.05 0.65
N TRP A 363 -3.87 -4.39 -0.51
CA TRP A 363 -2.83 -3.51 -1.05
C TRP A 363 -2.68 -2.21 -0.26
N LEU A 364 -3.81 -1.67 0.25
CA LEU A 364 -3.83 -0.43 1.02
C LEU A 364 -3.36 -0.61 2.47
N VAL A 365 -3.61 -1.76 3.09
CA VAL A 365 -3.39 -1.98 4.53
C VAL A 365 -1.96 -1.64 4.96
N PRO A 366 -0.88 -2.21 4.39
CA PRO A 366 0.47 -1.85 4.80
C PRO A 366 0.83 -0.40 4.49
N LEU A 367 0.37 0.14 3.36
CA LEU A 367 0.63 1.54 2.98
C LEU A 367 -0.08 2.53 3.91
N ALA A 368 -1.32 2.24 4.34
CA ALA A 368 -2.06 3.06 5.29
C ALA A 368 -1.33 3.13 6.65
N VAL A 369 -0.84 1.99 7.13
CA VAL A 369 -0.07 1.90 8.38
C VAL A 369 1.27 2.64 8.26
N LEU A 370 1.98 2.51 7.16
CA LEU A 370 3.23 3.23 6.89
C LEU A 370 3.00 4.75 6.74
N ALA A 371 1.91 5.13 6.06
CA ALA A 371 1.57 6.53 5.83
C ALA A 371 1.10 7.22 7.11
N ARG A 372 0.28 6.57 7.91
CA ARG A 372 -0.33 7.20 9.09
C ARG A 372 -0.69 6.16 10.17
N PRO A 373 0.25 5.76 11.04
CA PRO A 373 0.05 4.76 12.09
C PRO A 373 -0.76 5.34 13.28
N ARG A 374 -2.01 5.73 13.03
CA ARG A 374 -2.97 6.19 14.05
C ARG A 374 -4.16 5.25 14.10
N LEU A 375 -4.46 4.75 15.30
CA LEU A 375 -5.44 3.69 15.51
C LEU A 375 -6.85 4.09 15.06
N TRP A 376 -7.37 5.25 15.54
CA TRP A 376 -8.78 5.59 15.35
C TRP A 376 -9.21 5.71 13.89
N PRO A 377 -8.56 6.49 13.01
CA PRO A 377 -8.96 6.55 11.60
C PRO A 377 -8.76 5.23 10.87
N TYR A 378 -7.76 4.44 11.30
CA TYR A 378 -7.52 3.11 10.77
C TYR A 378 -8.66 2.16 11.11
N VAL A 379 -9.08 2.10 12.38
CA VAL A 379 -10.19 1.23 12.83
C VAL A 379 -11.50 1.62 12.14
N LEU A 380 -11.80 2.91 12.01
CA LEU A 380 -12.98 3.38 11.28
C LEU A 380 -13.00 2.85 9.85
N TRP A 381 -11.88 2.97 9.13
CA TRP A 381 -11.75 2.41 7.79
C TRP A 381 -11.90 0.89 7.78
N GLN A 382 -11.27 0.17 8.72
CA GLN A 382 -11.40 -1.29 8.81
C GLN A 382 -12.85 -1.74 9.01
N LEU A 383 -13.64 -1.03 9.81
CA LEU A 383 -15.06 -1.32 10.02
C LEU A 383 -15.87 -1.17 8.72
N THR A 384 -15.57 -0.15 7.90
CA THR A 384 -16.26 0.01 6.61
C THR A 384 -15.87 -1.07 5.61
N GLU A 385 -14.62 -1.53 5.60
CA GLU A 385 -14.18 -2.64 4.75
C GLU A 385 -14.80 -3.99 5.18
N VAL A 386 -14.95 -4.22 6.49
CA VAL A 386 -15.68 -5.39 7.01
C VAL A 386 -17.16 -5.32 6.60
N GLY A 387 -17.77 -4.15 6.76
CA GLY A 387 -19.16 -3.93 6.32
C GLY A 387 -19.32 -4.17 4.82
N TYR A 388 -18.38 -3.70 4.00
CA TYR A 388 -18.38 -3.93 2.57
C TYR A 388 -18.18 -5.41 2.22
N PHE A 389 -17.29 -6.13 2.91
CA PHE A 389 -17.06 -7.57 2.69
C PHE A 389 -18.37 -8.37 2.84
N PHE A 390 -19.10 -8.20 3.93
CA PHE A 390 -20.40 -8.87 4.10
C PHE A 390 -21.47 -8.29 3.17
N GLY A 391 -21.39 -7.00 2.88
CA GLY A 391 -22.31 -6.30 1.99
C GLY A 391 -22.29 -6.83 0.57
N ILE A 392 -21.10 -7.06 -0.01
CA ILE A 392 -21.01 -7.59 -1.39
C ILE A 392 -21.58 -9.00 -1.50
N TRP A 393 -21.26 -9.87 -0.55
CA TRP A 393 -21.81 -11.23 -0.58
C TRP A 393 -23.33 -11.23 -0.40
N GLY A 394 -23.84 -10.43 0.54
CA GLY A 394 -25.29 -10.26 0.70
C GLY A 394 -25.97 -9.69 -0.54
N TYR A 395 -25.31 -8.75 -1.25
CA TYR A 395 -25.86 -8.20 -2.50
C TYR A 395 -25.86 -9.22 -3.65
N LEU A 396 -24.83 -10.05 -3.76
CA LEU A 396 -24.80 -11.11 -4.77
C LEU A 396 -25.91 -12.16 -4.55
N ILE A 397 -26.23 -12.49 -3.29
CA ILE A 397 -27.39 -13.34 -2.97
C ILE A 397 -28.69 -12.67 -3.43
N PHE A 398 -28.84 -11.37 -3.15
CA PHE A 398 -30.01 -10.60 -3.56
C PHE A 398 -30.19 -10.58 -5.09
N ILE A 399 -29.11 -10.32 -5.85
CA ILE A 399 -29.12 -10.36 -7.33
C ILE A 399 -29.50 -11.76 -7.83
N TYR A 400 -28.87 -12.81 -7.28
CA TYR A 400 -29.15 -14.19 -7.68
C TYR A 400 -30.63 -14.50 -7.55
N ARG A 401 -31.26 -14.12 -6.44
CA ARG A 401 -32.68 -14.35 -6.18
C ARG A 401 -33.58 -13.50 -7.09
N THR A 402 -33.29 -12.19 -7.22
CA THR A 402 -34.23 -11.25 -7.84
C THR A 402 -34.07 -11.13 -9.35
N THR A 403 -32.86 -11.31 -9.85
CA THR A 403 -32.55 -11.08 -11.27
C THR A 403 -32.36 -12.39 -12.03
N GLN A 404 -31.82 -13.43 -11.37
CA GLN A 404 -31.55 -14.72 -12.01
C GLN A 404 -32.60 -15.80 -11.66
N GLY A 405 -33.61 -15.46 -10.83
CA GLY A 405 -34.67 -16.38 -10.43
C GLY A 405 -34.17 -17.55 -9.54
N GLY A 406 -33.02 -17.39 -8.91
CA GLY A 406 -32.41 -18.42 -8.06
C GLY A 406 -33.20 -18.66 -6.78
N VAL A 407 -33.33 -19.93 -6.38
CA VAL A 407 -33.96 -20.30 -5.11
C VAL A 407 -32.94 -20.15 -3.99
N VAL A 408 -33.30 -19.36 -2.97
CA VAL A 408 -32.48 -19.10 -1.79
C VAL A 408 -33.27 -19.45 -0.54
N THR A 409 -32.74 -20.36 0.28
CA THR A 409 -33.25 -20.68 1.61
C THR A 409 -32.40 -19.99 2.68
N GLY A 410 -33.00 -19.58 3.79
CA GLY A 410 -32.27 -18.87 4.86
C GLY A 410 -32.04 -17.40 4.57
N TYR A 411 -30.80 -16.92 4.73
CA TYR A 411 -30.44 -15.51 4.52
C TYR A 411 -30.61 -15.07 3.06
N GLN A 412 -31.48 -14.08 2.85
CA GLN A 412 -31.95 -13.64 1.52
C GLN A 412 -31.12 -12.53 0.88
N GLY A 413 -30.01 -12.14 1.52
CA GLY A 413 -29.15 -11.04 1.07
C GLY A 413 -29.64 -9.66 1.50
N ILE A 414 -28.95 -8.61 1.04
CA ILE A 414 -29.29 -7.21 1.29
C ILE A 414 -29.75 -6.53 0.00
N SER A 415 -30.69 -5.58 0.14
CA SER A 415 -31.19 -4.82 -1.02
C SER A 415 -30.12 -3.88 -1.59
N THR A 416 -30.34 -3.45 -2.83
CA THR A 416 -29.45 -2.52 -3.56
C THR A 416 -29.15 -1.24 -2.78
N GLY A 417 -30.15 -0.66 -2.07
CA GLY A 417 -29.96 0.55 -1.28
C GLY A 417 -28.98 0.36 -0.12
N TRP A 418 -29.09 -0.75 0.62
CA TRP A 418 -28.16 -1.09 1.69
C TRP A 418 -26.76 -1.38 1.15
N TYR A 419 -26.69 -2.06 -0.01
CA TYR A 419 -25.41 -2.29 -0.66
C TYR A 419 -24.69 -0.99 -1.04
N PHE A 420 -25.41 -0.04 -1.64
CA PHE A 420 -24.82 1.26 -1.97
C PHE A 420 -24.44 2.08 -0.75
N ALA A 421 -25.15 1.94 0.36
CA ALA A 421 -24.77 2.58 1.62
C ALA A 421 -23.40 2.07 2.12
N VAL A 422 -23.16 0.76 2.14
CA VAL A 422 -21.85 0.21 2.57
C VAL A 422 -20.75 0.49 1.55
N LEU A 423 -21.06 0.51 0.25
CA LEU A 423 -20.14 0.90 -0.80
C LEU A 423 -19.68 2.35 -0.61
N LEU A 424 -20.61 3.28 -0.43
CA LEU A 424 -20.29 4.70 -0.19
C LEU A 424 -19.54 4.90 1.14
N ALA A 425 -19.89 4.17 2.20
CA ALA A 425 -19.16 4.22 3.48
C ALA A 425 -17.69 3.86 3.29
N ARG A 426 -17.40 2.82 2.50
CA ARG A 426 -16.03 2.43 2.12
C ARG A 426 -15.29 3.57 1.39
N PHE A 427 -15.90 4.17 0.37
CA PHE A 427 -15.35 5.30 -0.36
C PHE A 427 -15.06 6.49 0.55
N LEU A 428 -16.01 6.88 1.38
CA LEU A 428 -15.89 8.00 2.32
C LEU A 428 -14.78 7.76 3.34
N ALA A 429 -14.63 6.53 3.85
CA ALA A 429 -13.58 6.19 4.80
C ALA A 429 -12.18 6.30 4.19
N VAL A 430 -11.99 5.82 2.95
CA VAL A 430 -10.71 5.95 2.22
C VAL A 430 -10.44 7.42 1.86
N ALA A 431 -11.46 8.18 1.45
CA ALA A 431 -11.35 9.62 1.19
C ALA A 431 -10.95 10.39 2.47
N LEU A 432 -11.59 10.09 3.61
CA LEU A 432 -11.27 10.69 4.91
C LEU A 432 -9.84 10.36 5.34
N LEU A 433 -9.41 9.11 5.20
CA LEU A 433 -8.04 8.70 5.52
C LEU A 433 -7.03 9.42 4.61
N SER A 434 -7.35 9.57 3.32
CA SER A 434 -6.54 10.33 2.35
C SER A 434 -6.46 11.82 2.73
N ALA A 435 -7.58 12.41 3.14
CA ALA A 435 -7.61 13.81 3.64
C ALA A 435 -6.73 14.00 4.88
N TYR A 436 -6.72 13.04 5.80
CA TYR A 436 -5.81 13.06 6.96
C TYR A 436 -4.34 12.96 6.54
N VAL A 437 -4.01 12.13 5.54
CA VAL A 437 -2.63 12.03 5.02
C VAL A 437 -2.22 13.33 4.33
N VAL A 438 -3.08 13.93 3.51
CA VAL A 438 -2.84 15.25 2.88
C VAL A 438 -2.64 16.33 3.94
N ARG A 439 -3.49 16.35 4.98
CA ARG A 439 -3.33 17.29 6.11
C ARG A 439 -1.98 17.12 6.80
N ASP A 440 -1.54 15.88 7.07
CA ASP A 440 -0.26 15.61 7.74
C ASP A 440 0.94 15.96 6.82
N ILE A 441 0.76 15.99 5.49
CA ILE A 441 1.75 16.51 4.51
C ILE A 441 1.82 18.04 4.55
N LEU A 442 0.67 18.71 4.57
CA LEU A 442 0.60 20.19 4.58
C LEU A 442 0.98 20.78 5.94
N HIS A 443 0.76 20.03 7.03
CA HIS A 443 1.06 20.37 8.41
C HIS A 443 2.01 19.34 9.02
N PRO A 444 3.31 19.37 8.69
CA PRO A 444 4.28 18.33 9.09
C PRO A 444 4.39 18.13 10.61
N GLU A 445 4.04 19.14 11.42
CA GLU A 445 3.97 19.08 12.88
C GLU A 445 2.90 18.10 13.39
N ARG A 446 1.91 17.76 12.56
CA ARG A 446 0.84 16.80 12.87
C ARG A 446 1.20 15.36 12.47
N ASP A 447 2.27 15.17 11.70
CA ASP A 447 2.72 13.84 11.28
C ASP A 447 3.36 13.10 12.47
N VAL A 448 2.62 12.10 12.97
CA VAL A 448 3.07 11.30 14.13
C VAL A 448 4.41 10.59 13.91
N VAL A 449 4.79 10.31 12.67
CA VAL A 449 6.07 9.65 12.37
C VAL A 449 7.21 10.63 12.61
N ARG A 450 7.00 11.92 12.33
CA ARG A 450 7.99 12.98 12.51
C ARG A 450 8.07 13.54 13.93
N ALA A 451 7.03 13.34 14.73
CA ALA A 451 6.94 13.86 16.10
C ALA A 451 8.09 13.39 17.03
N HIS A 452 8.83 12.34 16.67
CA HIS A 452 9.92 11.78 17.47
C HIS A 452 11.30 11.98 16.80
N GLY A 453 11.46 13.02 15.97
CA GLY A 453 12.74 13.34 15.35
C GLY A 453 13.11 12.50 14.10
N SER A 454 12.29 11.55 13.71
CA SER A 454 12.46 10.84 12.42
C SER A 454 11.98 11.71 11.27
N ASP A 455 12.65 11.67 10.11
CA ASP A 455 12.13 12.32 8.89
C ASP A 455 11.26 11.36 8.08
N ASP A 456 11.85 10.33 7.50
CA ASP A 456 11.14 9.28 6.75
C ASP A 456 11.83 7.92 6.92
N PRO A 457 11.43 7.10 7.90
CA PRO A 457 12.04 5.77 8.12
C PRO A 457 11.97 4.86 6.88
N ALA A 458 10.97 5.05 6.01
CA ALA A 458 10.83 4.31 4.76
C ALA A 458 11.51 5.03 3.57
N GLY A 459 12.07 6.21 3.77
CA GLY A 459 12.64 7.07 2.72
C GLY A 459 13.96 6.58 2.14
N GLY A 460 14.71 5.75 2.87
CA GLY A 460 16.01 5.22 2.41
C GLY A 460 17.03 6.32 2.15
N ILE A 461 17.49 6.48 0.90
CA ILE A 461 18.41 7.56 0.51
C ILE A 461 17.77 8.95 0.55
N LEU A 462 16.44 9.01 0.63
CA LEU A 462 15.71 10.27 0.74
C LEU A 462 15.60 10.72 2.21
N ASP A 463 15.78 9.81 3.18
CA ASP A 463 15.71 10.17 4.60
C ASP A 463 16.76 11.22 4.92
N GLN A 464 16.32 12.34 5.52
CA GLN A 464 17.13 13.52 5.85
C GLN A 464 17.82 14.23 4.66
N ALA A 465 17.51 13.84 3.41
CA ALA A 465 18.08 14.52 2.24
C ALA A 465 17.50 15.94 2.11
N GLY A 466 18.33 16.92 1.76
CA GLY A 466 17.87 18.29 1.46
C GLY A 466 17.09 18.38 0.17
N ASP A 467 16.13 19.31 0.08
CA ASP A 467 15.42 19.61 -1.16
C ASP A 467 16.33 20.40 -2.11
N ARG A 468 16.50 19.93 -3.35
CA ARG A 468 17.17 20.67 -4.44
C ARG A 468 16.20 21.41 -5.34
N PHE A 469 14.98 20.92 -5.40
CA PHE A 469 13.93 21.46 -6.26
C PHE A 469 12.60 21.50 -5.50
N ARG A 470 11.91 22.65 -5.56
CA ARG A 470 10.58 22.83 -4.98
C ARG A 470 9.79 23.83 -5.82
N ILE A 471 8.51 23.51 -6.10
CA ILE A 471 7.59 24.45 -6.71
C ILE A 471 7.09 25.43 -5.64
N ARG A 472 7.18 26.72 -5.87
CA ARG A 472 6.55 27.76 -5.04
C ARG A 472 5.23 28.17 -5.65
N LEU A 473 4.14 27.92 -4.95
CA LEU A 473 2.80 28.35 -5.32
C LEU A 473 2.49 29.73 -4.69
N SER A 474 3.33 30.75 -4.94
CA SER A 474 3.10 32.10 -4.40
C SER A 474 2.57 33.02 -5.51
N PRO A 475 1.47 33.76 -5.29
CA PRO A 475 1.03 34.77 -6.23
C PRO A 475 2.15 35.82 -6.43
N GLY A 476 2.71 35.93 -7.65
CA GLY A 476 3.73 36.93 -8.02
C GLY A 476 5.20 36.49 -7.91
N GLY A 477 5.52 35.23 -7.51
CA GLY A 477 6.89 34.72 -7.50
C GLY A 477 7.20 33.81 -8.70
N PRO A 478 8.50 33.58 -9.04
CA PRO A 478 8.85 32.62 -10.07
C PRO A 478 8.39 31.21 -9.66
N TRP A 479 7.71 30.51 -10.54
CA TRP A 479 7.14 29.18 -10.33
C TRP A 479 8.17 28.11 -9.93
N PHE A 480 9.46 28.38 -10.23
CA PHE A 480 10.56 27.47 -9.93
C PHE A 480 11.65 28.22 -9.15
N SER A 481 11.98 27.78 -7.96
CA SER A 481 13.19 28.20 -7.27
C SER A 481 14.09 26.97 -7.02
N ARG A 482 15.40 27.10 -7.38
CA ARG A 482 16.40 26.24 -6.76
C ARG A 482 16.38 26.57 -5.27
N ALA A 483 16.27 25.56 -4.41
CA ALA A 483 16.47 25.75 -2.99
C ALA A 483 17.89 26.33 -2.83
N GLY A 484 18.00 27.57 -2.31
CA GLY A 484 19.27 28.27 -2.21
C GLY A 484 20.27 27.41 -1.46
N GLY A 485 21.37 27.16 -2.11
CA GLY A 485 22.58 26.75 -1.40
C GLY A 485 22.89 27.86 -0.39
N ALA A 486 22.96 27.52 0.86
CA ALA A 486 23.59 28.39 1.84
C ALA A 486 24.98 28.72 1.29
N SER A 487 25.21 29.99 0.92
CA SER A 487 26.52 30.47 0.61
C SER A 487 27.34 30.32 1.89
N ALA A 488 28.28 29.37 1.88
CA ALA A 488 29.38 29.41 2.82
C ALA A 488 30.18 30.68 2.52
N SER A 489 30.13 31.64 3.39
CA SER A 489 31.11 32.73 3.58
C SER A 489 31.67 32.62 4.98
#